data_d2fd6caf2b57b101777a6bafee32af01
#
_entry.id   d2fd6caf2b57b101777a6bafee32af01
#
_cell.length_a   1.000
_cell.length_b   1.000
_cell.length_c   1.000
_cell.angle_alpha   90.00
_cell.angle_beta   90.00
_cell.angle_gamma   90.00
#
_symmetry.space_group_name_H-M   'P 1'
#
loop_
_entity.id
_entity.type
_entity.pdbx_description
1 polymer ?
#
loop_
_entity_poly.entity_id
_entity_poly.type
_entity_poly.pdbx_seq_one_letter_code
_entity_poly.pdbx_strand_id
1 'polypeptide(L)'
;DAAAQAMSGSAPILPGATLGVLGGGQLGRMFVHEAQRMGYVTVVLEPDQSSPAGLVAHHHIRAAYDDEHALADMARLCAAVTTEFENVPAPTLQALSRSKPVSPAAEAVAIAQDRALEKAHFVRCGVPCAPHAVIETPDHLAAVQDDLLPGILKTARLGYDGKGQVRVATREALAQAWNELKQVPCVLEKMLPLAAECSVVVARGQDGQIVNLPVQRNLHREGILAVTEVHPGNVSEAVSYTHLTLPTTPYV
;
A
#
# COMPACT_ATOMS: atom_id res chain seq x y z
N ASP A 1 23.80 -19.12 -26.08
CA ASP A 1 22.62 -18.57 -26.78
C ASP A 1 21.28 -18.78 -26.06
N ALA A 2 21.28 -19.43 -24.90
CA ALA A 2 20.06 -19.60 -24.09
C ALA A 2 19.76 -18.42 -23.11
N ALA A 3 20.69 -17.49 -22.94
CA ALA A 3 20.52 -16.32 -22.03
C ALA A 3 19.84 -15.11 -22.71
N ALA A 4 19.66 -15.15 -24.03
CA ALA A 4 19.07 -14.04 -24.80
C ALA A 4 17.52 -14.13 -24.96
N GLN A 5 16.89 -15.20 -24.46
CA GLN A 5 15.47 -15.49 -24.68
C GLN A 5 14.55 -15.14 -23.49
N ALA A 6 15.09 -14.57 -22.42
CA ALA A 6 14.32 -14.25 -21.19
C ALA A 6 13.83 -12.78 -21.09
N MET A 7 13.89 -11.99 -22.16
CA MET A 7 13.41 -10.61 -22.17
C MET A 7 12.31 -10.38 -23.22
N SER A 8 11.20 -11.13 -23.13
CA SER A 8 9.98 -10.72 -23.82
C SER A 8 9.26 -9.67 -22.95
N GLY A 9 9.81 -8.49 -22.81
CA GLY A 9 9.11 -7.36 -22.29
C GLY A 9 7.86 -7.13 -23.14
N SER A 10 6.68 -7.10 -22.53
CA SER A 10 5.45 -6.71 -23.23
C SER A 10 5.68 -5.35 -23.87
N ALA A 11 5.20 -5.16 -25.11
CA ALA A 11 5.29 -3.86 -25.79
C ALA A 11 4.69 -2.75 -24.87
N PRO A 12 5.26 -1.54 -24.88
CA PRO A 12 4.75 -0.45 -24.07
C PRO A 12 3.30 -0.14 -24.46
N ILE A 13 2.47 0.10 -23.44
CA ILE A 13 1.08 0.52 -23.64
C ILE A 13 1.10 2.00 -24.01
N LEU A 14 0.72 2.30 -25.26
CA LEU A 14 0.79 3.66 -25.80
C LEU A 14 -0.51 4.44 -25.55
N PRO A 15 -0.48 5.79 -25.60
CA PRO A 15 -1.68 6.63 -25.60
C PRO A 15 -2.72 6.18 -26.64
N GLY A 16 -3.99 6.34 -26.31
CA GLY A 16 -5.12 5.77 -27.04
C GLY A 16 -5.59 4.42 -26.47
N ALA A 17 -4.73 3.69 -25.73
CA ALA A 17 -5.14 2.52 -25.01
C ALA A 17 -5.98 2.87 -23.76
N THR A 18 -6.69 1.89 -23.23
CA THR A 18 -7.53 2.03 -22.03
C THR A 18 -6.79 1.54 -20.79
N LEU A 19 -6.74 2.35 -19.75
CA LEU A 19 -6.21 2.02 -18.44
C LEU A 19 -7.34 1.89 -17.44
N GLY A 20 -7.32 0.82 -16.64
CA GLY A 20 -8.28 0.56 -15.58
C GLY A 20 -7.72 0.88 -14.19
N VAL A 21 -8.57 1.40 -13.31
CA VAL A 21 -8.26 1.56 -11.89
C VAL A 21 -9.38 1.01 -11.03
N LEU A 22 -9.02 0.22 -10.02
CA LEU A 22 -9.92 -0.23 -8.97
C LEU A 22 -9.80 0.74 -7.79
N GLY A 23 -10.96 1.24 -7.36
CA GLY A 23 -11.06 2.31 -6.37
C GLY A 23 -11.41 3.64 -7.00
N GLY A 24 -12.34 4.33 -6.34
CA GLY A 24 -12.95 5.57 -6.85
C GLY A 24 -12.60 6.82 -6.06
N GLY A 25 -11.65 6.76 -5.13
CA GLY A 25 -11.29 7.87 -4.25
C GLY A 25 -10.48 8.99 -4.92
N GLN A 26 -9.87 9.83 -4.09
CA GLN A 26 -9.12 11.00 -4.56
C GLN A 26 -7.86 10.64 -5.35
N LEU A 27 -7.13 9.60 -4.92
CA LEU A 27 -5.94 9.14 -5.64
C LEU A 27 -6.32 8.55 -7.00
N GLY A 28 -7.41 7.78 -7.06
CA GLY A 28 -7.98 7.29 -8.32
C GLY A 28 -8.37 8.44 -9.25
N ARG A 29 -8.96 9.52 -8.72
CA ARG A 29 -9.26 10.72 -9.52
C ARG A 29 -7.99 11.38 -10.06
N MET A 30 -6.94 11.51 -9.25
CA MET A 30 -5.66 12.05 -9.70
C MET A 30 -5.05 11.19 -10.80
N PHE A 31 -5.08 9.85 -10.63
CA PHE A 31 -4.64 8.92 -11.68
C PHE A 31 -5.44 9.11 -12.98
N VAL A 32 -6.77 9.18 -12.90
CA VAL A 32 -7.65 9.38 -14.07
C VAL A 32 -7.28 10.67 -14.81
N HIS A 33 -7.10 11.78 -14.10
CA HIS A 33 -6.74 13.05 -14.72
C HIS A 33 -5.39 12.97 -15.44
N GLU A 34 -4.37 12.38 -14.82
CA GLU A 34 -3.05 12.27 -15.45
C GLU A 34 -3.05 11.30 -16.63
N ALA A 35 -3.75 10.16 -16.51
CA ALA A 35 -3.90 9.23 -17.62
C ALA A 35 -4.59 9.89 -18.82
N GLN A 36 -5.67 10.64 -18.59
CA GLN A 36 -6.38 11.38 -19.64
C GLN A 36 -5.49 12.47 -20.26
N ARG A 37 -4.72 13.18 -19.45
CA ARG A 37 -3.77 14.19 -19.94
C ARG A 37 -2.69 13.60 -20.84
N MET A 38 -2.32 12.35 -20.58
CA MET A 38 -1.38 11.57 -21.40
C MET A 38 -2.04 10.92 -22.62
N GLY A 39 -3.35 11.09 -22.81
CA GLY A 39 -4.08 10.57 -23.97
C GLY A 39 -4.61 9.14 -23.82
N TYR A 40 -4.72 8.61 -22.60
CA TYR A 40 -5.33 7.31 -22.34
C TYR A 40 -6.85 7.42 -22.11
N VAL A 41 -7.58 6.40 -22.50
CA VAL A 41 -8.96 6.18 -22.06
C VAL A 41 -8.92 5.57 -20.66
N THR A 42 -9.85 5.95 -19.79
CA THR A 42 -9.87 5.50 -18.39
C THR A 42 -11.15 4.79 -18.02
N VAL A 43 -11.02 3.69 -17.29
CA VAL A 43 -12.12 2.91 -16.71
C VAL A 43 -11.90 2.82 -15.20
N VAL A 44 -12.92 3.13 -14.42
CA VAL A 44 -12.93 2.99 -12.96
C VAL A 44 -13.90 1.90 -12.58
N LEU A 45 -13.47 0.96 -11.73
CA LEU A 45 -14.34 0.01 -11.03
C LEU A 45 -14.51 0.49 -9.59
N GLU A 46 -15.73 0.90 -9.23
CA GLU A 46 -16.06 1.42 -7.92
C GLU A 46 -17.55 1.31 -7.63
N PRO A 47 -17.98 0.75 -6.49
CA PRO A 47 -19.39 0.64 -6.12
C PRO A 47 -20.12 1.99 -5.98
N ASP A 48 -19.45 3.00 -5.40
CA ASP A 48 -20.04 4.32 -5.16
C ASP A 48 -20.18 5.10 -6.47
N GLN A 49 -21.44 5.34 -6.87
CA GLN A 49 -21.75 6.11 -8.07
C GLN A 49 -21.28 7.59 -8.02
N SER A 50 -21.09 8.12 -6.83
CA SER A 50 -20.65 9.51 -6.58
C SER A 50 -19.14 9.61 -6.34
N SER A 51 -18.41 8.51 -6.54
CA SER A 51 -16.97 8.46 -6.28
C SER A 51 -16.18 9.49 -7.09
N PRO A 52 -15.19 10.15 -6.48
CA PRO A 52 -14.39 11.19 -7.13
C PRO A 52 -13.78 10.78 -8.48
N ALA A 53 -13.26 9.56 -8.58
CA ALA A 53 -12.68 9.04 -9.82
C ALA A 53 -13.74 8.61 -10.84
N GLY A 54 -14.82 7.96 -10.37
CA GLY A 54 -15.92 7.52 -11.23
C GLY A 54 -16.60 8.67 -11.99
N LEU A 55 -16.71 9.84 -11.34
CA LEU A 55 -17.33 11.04 -11.92
C LEU A 55 -16.52 11.67 -13.07
N VAL A 56 -15.23 11.38 -13.19
CA VAL A 56 -14.33 11.98 -14.19
C VAL A 56 -13.75 10.97 -15.17
N ALA A 57 -13.96 9.68 -14.95
CA ALA A 57 -13.53 8.61 -15.84
C ALA A 57 -14.34 8.60 -17.15
N HIS A 58 -13.77 8.08 -18.24
CA HIS A 58 -14.52 7.85 -19.48
C HIS A 58 -15.60 6.77 -19.27
N HIS A 59 -15.29 5.75 -18.45
CA HIS A 59 -16.26 4.69 -18.11
C HIS A 59 -16.17 4.41 -16.61
N HIS A 60 -17.33 4.34 -15.97
CA HIS A 60 -17.48 3.94 -14.58
C HIS A 60 -18.27 2.63 -14.50
N ILE A 61 -17.62 1.56 -14.09
CA ILE A 61 -18.24 0.27 -13.79
C ILE A 61 -18.66 0.31 -12.32
N ARG A 62 -19.96 0.33 -12.07
CA ARG A 62 -20.56 0.45 -10.72
C ARG A 62 -20.89 -0.93 -10.19
N ALA A 63 -19.90 -1.58 -9.59
CA ALA A 63 -20.03 -2.91 -9.03
C ALA A 63 -19.07 -3.12 -7.87
N ALA A 64 -19.29 -4.16 -7.08
CA ALA A 64 -18.32 -4.60 -6.07
C ALA A 64 -17.03 -5.07 -6.75
N TYR A 65 -15.91 -4.98 -6.01
CA TYR A 65 -14.60 -5.34 -6.56
C TYR A 65 -14.44 -6.83 -6.89
N ASP A 66 -15.31 -7.69 -6.37
CA ASP A 66 -15.34 -9.13 -6.58
C ASP A 66 -16.46 -9.57 -7.54
N ASP A 67 -17.18 -8.64 -8.17
CA ASP A 67 -18.20 -8.94 -9.16
C ASP A 67 -17.57 -9.50 -10.44
N GLU A 68 -17.86 -10.76 -10.76
CA GLU A 68 -17.26 -11.48 -11.88
C GLU A 68 -17.55 -10.83 -13.24
N HIS A 69 -18.75 -10.26 -13.43
CA HIS A 69 -19.12 -9.59 -14.68
C HIS A 69 -18.34 -8.28 -14.83
N ALA A 70 -18.22 -7.50 -13.76
CA ALA A 70 -17.42 -6.27 -13.74
C ALA A 70 -15.94 -6.56 -14.02
N LEU A 71 -15.38 -7.63 -13.44
CA LEU A 71 -14.01 -8.05 -13.70
C LEU A 71 -13.82 -8.52 -15.15
N ALA A 72 -14.79 -9.22 -15.74
CA ALA A 72 -14.74 -9.59 -17.14
C ALA A 72 -14.77 -8.35 -18.06
N ASP A 73 -15.59 -7.34 -17.72
CA ASP A 73 -15.63 -6.08 -18.44
C ASP A 73 -14.31 -5.29 -18.30
N MET A 74 -13.74 -5.20 -17.10
CA MET A 74 -12.41 -4.62 -16.89
C MET A 74 -11.36 -5.33 -17.76
N ALA A 75 -11.34 -6.66 -17.75
CA ALA A 75 -10.41 -7.45 -18.55
C ALA A 75 -10.61 -7.26 -20.07
N ARG A 76 -11.84 -7.06 -20.52
CA ARG A 76 -12.17 -6.82 -21.93
C ARG A 76 -11.78 -5.42 -22.38
N LEU A 77 -12.04 -4.41 -21.55
CA LEU A 77 -11.88 -3.00 -21.90
C LEU A 77 -10.44 -2.50 -21.74
N CYS A 78 -9.73 -2.95 -20.71
CA CYS A 78 -8.45 -2.36 -20.31
C CYS A 78 -7.25 -3.08 -20.92
N ALA A 79 -6.25 -2.32 -21.29
CA ALA A 79 -4.92 -2.82 -21.68
C ALA A 79 -4.06 -3.16 -20.46
N ALA A 80 -4.23 -2.41 -19.36
CA ALA A 80 -3.63 -2.67 -18.05
C ALA A 80 -4.53 -2.15 -16.94
N VAL A 81 -4.32 -2.66 -15.72
CA VAL A 81 -5.11 -2.32 -14.54
C VAL A 81 -4.20 -1.98 -13.37
N THR A 82 -4.61 -0.99 -12.59
CA THR A 82 -4.00 -0.63 -11.31
C THR A 82 -5.06 -0.54 -10.21
N THR A 83 -4.62 -0.30 -8.99
CA THR A 83 -5.49 0.05 -7.86
C THR A 83 -5.03 1.37 -7.22
N GLU A 84 -5.95 2.12 -6.66
CA GLU A 84 -5.62 3.41 -6.01
C GLU A 84 -5.31 3.26 -4.52
N PHE A 85 -5.74 2.18 -3.89
CA PHE A 85 -5.57 1.94 -2.46
C PHE A 85 -5.43 0.44 -2.15
N GLU A 86 -4.89 0.13 -0.99
CA GLU A 86 -4.52 -1.23 -0.62
C GLU A 86 -5.69 -2.15 -0.31
N ASN A 87 -6.88 -1.62 -0.02
CA ASN A 87 -8.02 -2.44 0.44
C ASN A 87 -8.87 -3.06 -0.67
N VAL A 88 -8.48 -2.93 -1.94
CA VAL A 88 -9.05 -3.76 -3.02
C VAL A 88 -8.67 -5.22 -2.75
N PRO A 89 -9.62 -6.17 -2.77
CA PRO A 89 -9.30 -7.57 -2.48
C PRO A 89 -8.18 -8.12 -3.37
N ALA A 90 -7.12 -8.65 -2.79
CA ALA A 90 -6.01 -9.22 -3.55
C ALA A 90 -6.45 -10.32 -4.54
N PRO A 91 -7.43 -11.22 -4.24
CA PRO A 91 -7.97 -12.16 -5.21
C PRO A 91 -8.54 -11.51 -6.47
N THR A 92 -9.12 -10.32 -6.37
CA THR A 92 -9.61 -9.53 -7.51
C THR A 92 -8.46 -9.16 -8.46
N LEU A 93 -7.37 -8.64 -7.92
CA LEU A 93 -6.17 -8.31 -8.70
C LEU A 93 -5.55 -9.56 -9.32
N GLN A 94 -5.52 -10.67 -8.57
CA GLN A 94 -5.06 -11.96 -9.08
C GLN A 94 -5.92 -12.50 -10.22
N ALA A 95 -7.25 -12.34 -10.14
CA ALA A 95 -8.15 -12.74 -11.22
C ALA A 95 -7.88 -11.93 -12.49
N LEU A 96 -7.73 -10.62 -12.40
CA LEU A 96 -7.41 -9.74 -13.53
C LEU A 96 -6.03 -10.02 -14.12
N SER A 97 -5.04 -10.34 -13.28
CA SER A 97 -3.65 -10.61 -13.72
C SER A 97 -3.50 -11.85 -14.59
N ARG A 98 -4.49 -12.75 -14.62
CA ARG A 98 -4.50 -13.91 -15.52
C ARG A 98 -4.61 -13.52 -16.99
N SER A 99 -5.12 -12.33 -17.29
CA SER A 99 -5.40 -11.90 -18.67
C SER A 99 -4.85 -10.53 -19.01
N LYS A 100 -4.48 -9.72 -18.02
CA LYS A 100 -4.01 -8.35 -18.21
C LYS A 100 -2.81 -8.05 -17.31
N PRO A 101 -1.91 -7.14 -17.71
CA PRO A 101 -0.95 -6.55 -16.79
C PRO A 101 -1.69 -5.85 -15.64
N VAL A 102 -1.35 -6.24 -14.41
CA VAL A 102 -1.86 -5.63 -13.17
C VAL A 102 -0.66 -5.15 -12.35
N SER A 103 -0.69 -3.90 -11.93
CA SER A 103 0.36 -3.31 -11.09
C SER A 103 -0.27 -2.38 -10.05
N PRO A 104 0.10 -2.48 -8.78
CA PRO A 104 1.04 -3.45 -8.21
C PRO A 104 0.53 -4.89 -8.27
N ALA A 105 1.43 -5.86 -8.10
CA ALA A 105 1.09 -7.28 -8.11
C ALA A 105 0.14 -7.63 -6.94
N ALA A 106 -0.75 -8.59 -7.14
CA ALA A 106 -1.71 -9.01 -6.14
C ALA A 106 -1.06 -9.42 -4.81
N GLU A 107 0.09 -10.11 -4.88
CA GLU A 107 0.86 -10.53 -3.71
C GLU A 107 1.41 -9.34 -2.91
N ALA A 108 1.87 -8.30 -3.59
CA ALA A 108 2.35 -7.09 -2.94
C ALA A 108 1.20 -6.35 -2.21
N VAL A 109 0.03 -6.28 -2.85
CA VAL A 109 -1.17 -5.69 -2.24
C VAL A 109 -1.64 -6.54 -1.05
N ALA A 110 -1.62 -7.88 -1.15
CA ALA A 110 -1.98 -8.76 -0.04
C ALA A 110 -1.10 -8.54 1.20
N ILE A 111 0.20 -8.31 0.99
CA ILE A 111 1.13 -7.99 2.08
C ILE A 111 0.81 -6.60 2.67
N ALA A 112 0.63 -5.58 1.82
CA ALA A 112 0.35 -4.22 2.27
C ALA A 112 -1.00 -4.05 2.99
N GLN A 113 -1.97 -4.93 2.73
CA GLN A 113 -3.27 -4.95 3.39
C GLN A 113 -3.23 -5.32 4.86
N ASP A 114 -2.16 -5.97 5.31
CA ASP A 114 -2.07 -6.56 6.65
C ASP A 114 -0.74 -6.19 7.31
N ARG A 115 -0.81 -5.42 8.41
CA ARG A 115 0.38 -4.93 9.14
C ARG A 115 1.27 -6.05 9.66
N ALA A 116 0.70 -7.19 10.02
CA ALA A 116 1.50 -8.33 10.50
C ALA A 116 2.27 -8.95 9.35
N LEU A 117 1.64 -9.14 8.18
CA LEU A 117 2.29 -9.64 6.98
C LEU A 117 3.33 -8.65 6.45
N GLU A 118 3.03 -7.36 6.45
CA GLU A 118 3.94 -6.29 6.03
C GLU A 118 5.21 -6.28 6.89
N LYS A 119 5.08 -6.31 8.23
CA LYS A 119 6.22 -6.38 9.14
C LYS A 119 7.03 -7.67 8.98
N ALA A 120 6.36 -8.80 8.84
CA ALA A 120 7.03 -10.07 8.58
C ALA A 120 7.80 -10.02 7.24
N HIS A 121 7.25 -9.34 6.22
CA HIS A 121 7.92 -9.13 4.95
C HIS A 121 9.17 -8.25 5.12
N PHE A 122 9.08 -7.11 5.79
CA PHE A 122 10.22 -6.23 6.04
C PHE A 122 11.34 -6.93 6.81
N VAL A 123 11.00 -7.65 7.88
CA VAL A 123 11.99 -8.44 8.65
C VAL A 123 12.68 -9.46 7.75
N ARG A 124 11.93 -10.19 6.92
CA ARG A 124 12.49 -11.17 5.96
C ARG A 124 13.41 -10.51 4.93
N CYS A 125 13.12 -9.27 4.56
CA CYS A 125 13.93 -8.47 3.64
C CYS A 125 15.13 -7.79 4.32
N GLY A 126 15.34 -7.99 5.63
CA GLY A 126 16.41 -7.33 6.38
C GLY A 126 16.15 -5.84 6.67
N VAL A 127 14.92 -5.38 6.51
CA VAL A 127 14.53 -4.00 6.82
C VAL A 127 14.17 -3.90 8.30
N PRO A 128 14.83 -3.04 9.08
CA PRO A 128 14.52 -2.86 10.49
C PRO A 128 13.10 -2.34 10.70
N CYS A 129 12.38 -2.96 11.62
CA CYS A 129 11.07 -2.48 12.08
C CYS A 129 11.13 -2.15 13.56
N ALA A 130 10.22 -1.29 14.03
CA ALA A 130 10.00 -1.14 15.47
C ALA A 130 9.71 -2.51 16.09
N PRO A 131 10.26 -2.82 17.29
CA PRO A 131 9.92 -4.02 18.03
C PRO A 131 8.40 -4.14 18.14
N HIS A 132 7.86 -5.32 17.88
CA HIS A 132 6.41 -5.51 17.82
C HIS A 132 6.00 -6.93 18.20
N ALA A 133 4.73 -7.09 18.54
CA ALA A 133 4.06 -8.36 18.72
C ALA A 133 2.74 -8.39 17.95
N VAL A 134 2.41 -9.53 17.36
CA VAL A 134 1.11 -9.79 16.73
C VAL A 134 0.16 -10.37 17.77
N ILE A 135 -1.04 -9.82 17.88
CA ILE A 135 -2.08 -10.20 18.83
C ILE A 135 -3.33 -10.61 18.06
N GLU A 136 -3.60 -11.90 18.01
CA GLU A 136 -4.77 -12.49 17.34
C GLU A 136 -5.62 -13.32 18.31
N THR A 137 -5.03 -13.73 19.44
CA THR A 137 -5.66 -14.56 20.44
C THR A 137 -5.37 -14.04 21.85
N PRO A 138 -6.16 -14.44 22.88
CA PRO A 138 -5.85 -14.12 24.27
C PRO A 138 -4.47 -14.63 24.72
N ASP A 139 -4.01 -15.76 24.18
CA ASP A 139 -2.69 -16.31 24.49
C ASP A 139 -1.57 -15.41 23.92
N HIS A 140 -1.75 -14.88 22.71
CA HIS A 140 -0.82 -13.90 22.15
C HIS A 140 -0.76 -12.63 23.00
N LEU A 141 -1.93 -12.15 23.49
CA LEU A 141 -1.98 -11.00 24.38
C LEU A 141 -1.23 -11.25 25.69
N ALA A 142 -1.42 -12.42 26.30
CA ALA A 142 -0.73 -12.81 27.53
C ALA A 142 0.79 -12.96 27.35
N ALA A 143 1.23 -13.37 26.17
CA ALA A 143 2.65 -13.56 25.82
C ALA A 143 3.41 -12.29 25.47
N VAL A 144 2.74 -11.13 25.37
CA VAL A 144 3.38 -9.84 25.05
C VAL A 144 4.49 -9.55 26.06
N GLN A 145 5.66 -9.14 25.57
CA GLN A 145 6.78 -8.75 26.42
C GLN A 145 6.60 -7.33 26.97
N ASP A 146 6.97 -7.09 28.24
CA ASP A 146 6.80 -5.79 28.89
C ASP A 146 7.64 -4.68 28.28
N ASP A 147 8.74 -5.03 27.62
CA ASP A 147 9.63 -4.10 26.95
C ASP A 147 9.01 -3.45 25.69
N LEU A 148 7.86 -3.95 25.21
CA LEU A 148 7.07 -3.32 24.16
C LEU A 148 6.18 -2.18 24.67
N LEU A 149 6.11 -2.00 25.99
CA LEU A 149 5.33 -0.91 26.60
C LEU A 149 6.27 0.24 27.06
N PRO A 150 5.86 1.49 26.93
CA PRO A 150 4.64 1.94 26.26
C PRO A 150 4.66 1.66 24.75
N GLY A 151 3.50 1.31 24.21
CA GLY A 151 3.35 0.92 22.81
C GLY A 151 2.13 1.54 22.12
N ILE A 152 2.00 1.25 20.86
CA ILE A 152 0.83 1.62 20.04
C ILE A 152 0.21 0.31 19.51
N LEU A 153 -1.01 0.02 19.96
CA LEU A 153 -1.81 -1.08 19.44
C LEU A 153 -2.52 -0.61 18.17
N LYS A 154 -2.35 -1.33 17.07
CA LYS A 154 -2.94 -1.02 15.77
C LYS A 154 -3.70 -2.22 15.22
N THR A 155 -4.88 -2.02 14.67
CA THR A 155 -5.57 -3.10 13.94
C THR A 155 -4.68 -3.56 12.78
N ALA A 156 -4.62 -4.87 12.53
CA ALA A 156 -3.80 -5.44 11.45
C ALA A 156 -4.29 -4.97 10.08
N ARG A 157 -5.59 -4.75 9.92
CA ARG A 157 -6.24 -4.34 8.65
C ARG A 157 -7.15 -3.13 8.85
N LEU A 158 -7.43 -2.41 7.76
CA LEU A 158 -8.40 -1.31 7.68
C LEU A 158 -8.15 -0.12 8.62
N GLY A 159 -6.94 0.03 9.17
CA GLY A 159 -6.56 1.21 9.95
C GLY A 159 -6.02 2.31 9.06
N TYR A 160 -6.58 3.52 9.15
CA TYR A 160 -6.15 4.71 8.39
C TYR A 160 -6.36 5.98 9.22
N ASP A 161 -5.60 7.03 8.95
CA ASP A 161 -5.75 8.38 9.55
C ASP A 161 -5.93 8.36 11.08
N GLY A 162 -5.12 7.54 11.78
CA GLY A 162 -5.22 7.39 13.24
C GLY A 162 -6.37 6.51 13.73
N LYS A 163 -7.28 6.07 12.86
CA LYS A 163 -8.34 5.13 13.23
C LYS A 163 -7.78 3.72 13.39
N GLY A 164 -8.34 2.97 14.35
CA GLY A 164 -7.89 1.62 14.65
C GLY A 164 -6.52 1.57 15.34
N GLN A 165 -6.09 2.66 16.03
CA GLN A 165 -4.87 2.66 16.83
C GLN A 165 -5.11 3.27 18.22
N VAL A 166 -4.47 2.69 19.24
CA VAL A 166 -4.57 3.10 20.64
C VAL A 166 -3.19 3.10 21.28
N ARG A 167 -2.81 4.18 21.94
CA ARG A 167 -1.59 4.22 22.75
C ARG A 167 -1.84 3.53 24.09
N VAL A 168 -0.96 2.61 24.46
CA VAL A 168 -1.08 1.81 25.67
C VAL A 168 0.21 1.90 26.47
N ALA A 169 0.07 2.14 27.78
CA ALA A 169 1.22 2.30 28.67
C ALA A 169 1.44 1.05 29.56
N THR A 170 0.39 0.27 29.82
CA THR A 170 0.43 -0.90 30.72
C THR A 170 -0.25 -2.11 30.06
N ARG A 171 -0.08 -3.30 30.66
CA ARG A 171 -0.76 -4.52 30.22
C ARG A 171 -2.28 -4.43 30.35
N GLU A 172 -2.76 -3.80 31.42
CA GLU A 172 -4.20 -3.59 31.65
C GLU A 172 -4.78 -2.70 30.54
N ALA A 173 -4.10 -1.59 30.23
CA ALA A 173 -4.50 -0.69 29.14
C ALA A 173 -4.46 -1.40 27.78
N LEU A 174 -3.48 -2.28 27.55
CA LEU A 174 -3.40 -3.07 26.33
C LEU A 174 -4.58 -4.05 26.21
N ALA A 175 -4.92 -4.77 27.29
CA ALA A 175 -6.05 -5.67 27.29
C ALA A 175 -7.38 -4.95 27.08
N GLN A 176 -7.56 -3.78 27.72
CA GLN A 176 -8.73 -2.95 27.52
C GLN A 176 -8.82 -2.45 26.07
N ALA A 177 -7.73 -1.91 25.52
CA ALA A 177 -7.69 -1.42 24.15
C ALA A 177 -8.02 -2.51 23.11
N TRP A 178 -7.50 -3.73 23.30
CA TRP A 178 -7.80 -4.84 22.41
C TRP A 178 -9.28 -5.26 22.49
N ASN A 179 -9.89 -5.22 23.69
CA ASN A 179 -11.33 -5.44 23.84
C ASN A 179 -12.16 -4.35 23.14
N GLU A 180 -11.78 -3.08 23.27
CA GLU A 180 -12.43 -1.94 22.59
C GLU A 180 -12.34 -2.07 21.06
N LEU A 181 -11.24 -2.61 20.56
CA LEU A 181 -11.04 -2.97 19.15
C LEU A 181 -11.73 -4.29 18.78
N LYS A 182 -12.63 -4.83 19.64
CA LYS A 182 -13.43 -6.05 19.39
C LYS A 182 -12.58 -7.30 19.15
N GLN A 183 -11.40 -7.34 19.74
CA GLN A 183 -10.47 -8.46 19.65
C GLN A 183 -10.12 -8.89 18.22
N VAL A 184 -10.15 -7.93 17.28
CA VAL A 184 -9.65 -8.20 15.92
C VAL A 184 -8.14 -8.40 15.94
N PRO A 185 -7.55 -9.04 14.93
CA PRO A 185 -6.11 -9.11 14.79
C PRO A 185 -5.45 -7.75 14.85
N CYS A 186 -4.45 -7.60 15.71
CA CYS A 186 -3.73 -6.34 15.96
C CYS A 186 -2.22 -6.56 15.95
N VAL A 187 -1.49 -5.48 15.78
CA VAL A 187 -0.04 -5.40 16.00
C VAL A 187 0.22 -4.37 17.09
N LEU A 188 0.87 -4.78 18.17
CA LEU A 188 1.43 -3.87 19.17
C LEU A 188 2.83 -3.48 18.73
N GLU A 189 3.10 -2.21 18.56
CA GLU A 189 4.42 -1.66 18.25
C GLU A 189 4.96 -0.88 19.45
N LYS A 190 6.23 -1.10 19.78
CA LYS A 190 6.92 -0.29 20.79
C LYS A 190 6.91 1.18 20.35
N MET A 191 6.53 2.07 21.26
CA MET A 191 6.62 3.51 21.00
C MET A 191 8.07 3.96 21.01
N LEU A 192 8.58 4.41 19.86
CA LEU A 192 9.94 4.88 19.71
C LEU A 192 10.01 6.41 19.81
N PRO A 193 11.10 6.98 20.37
CA PRO A 193 11.33 8.42 20.36
C PRO A 193 11.79 8.86 18.97
N LEU A 194 10.84 9.11 18.07
CA LEU A 194 11.13 9.49 16.69
C LEU A 194 11.73 10.92 16.65
N ALA A 195 12.87 11.07 15.98
CA ALA A 195 13.48 12.38 15.72
C ALA A 195 12.83 13.07 14.51
N ALA A 196 12.40 12.30 13.53
CA ALA A 196 11.72 12.79 12.33
C ALA A 196 10.97 11.63 11.65
N GLU A 197 10.01 11.99 10.80
CA GLU A 197 9.33 11.06 9.91
C GLU A 197 9.68 11.39 8.47
N CYS A 198 9.97 10.37 7.68
CA CYS A 198 10.32 10.50 6.28
C CYS A 198 9.51 9.54 5.42
N SER A 199 9.33 9.90 4.17
CA SER A 199 8.80 9.02 3.14
C SER A 199 9.61 9.13 1.86
N VAL A 200 9.50 8.11 1.02
CA VAL A 200 10.05 8.09 -0.33
C VAL A 200 9.07 7.40 -1.26
N VAL A 201 8.84 7.98 -2.43
CA VAL A 201 8.05 7.36 -3.49
C VAL A 201 9.02 6.66 -4.43
N VAL A 202 8.79 5.37 -4.62
CA VAL A 202 9.65 4.51 -5.45
C VAL A 202 8.77 3.84 -6.51
N ALA A 203 9.26 3.79 -7.74
CA ALA A 203 8.64 3.00 -8.81
C ALA A 203 9.67 2.04 -9.40
N ARG A 204 9.24 0.80 -9.65
CA ARG A 204 10.05 -0.23 -10.30
C ARG A 204 9.39 -0.64 -11.61
N GLY A 205 10.14 -0.56 -12.71
CA GLY A 205 9.72 -1.07 -14.02
C GLY A 205 9.76 -2.60 -14.08
N GLN A 206 9.12 -3.18 -15.09
CA GLN A 206 9.19 -4.63 -15.35
C GLN A 206 10.60 -5.09 -15.74
N ASP A 207 11.43 -4.19 -16.25
CA ASP A 207 12.84 -4.38 -16.56
C ASP A 207 13.75 -4.35 -15.31
N GLY A 208 13.16 -4.16 -14.13
CA GLY A 208 13.86 -4.04 -12.85
C GLY A 208 14.45 -2.66 -12.56
N GLN A 209 14.37 -1.70 -13.49
CA GLN A 209 14.82 -0.34 -13.23
C GLN A 209 14.00 0.29 -12.10
N ILE A 210 14.70 1.00 -11.22
CA ILE A 210 14.08 1.69 -10.08
C ILE A 210 14.31 3.19 -10.25
N VAL A 211 13.25 3.96 -10.08
CA VAL A 211 13.29 5.41 -9.96
C VAL A 211 12.63 5.81 -8.65
N ASN A 212 13.12 6.88 -8.04
CA ASN A 212 12.55 7.41 -6.81
C ASN A 212 12.47 8.93 -6.85
N LEU A 213 11.48 9.47 -6.15
CA LEU A 213 11.46 10.88 -5.82
C LEU A 213 12.44 11.18 -4.67
N PRO A 214 12.85 12.45 -4.48
CA PRO A 214 13.64 12.83 -3.31
C PRO A 214 12.96 12.40 -2.01
N VAL A 215 13.77 12.07 -0.99
CA VAL A 215 13.22 11.76 0.34
C VAL A 215 12.46 12.97 0.86
N GLN A 216 11.29 12.73 1.38
CA GLN A 216 10.36 13.72 1.87
C GLN A 216 10.37 13.70 3.39
N ARG A 217 10.42 14.87 4.03
CA ARG A 217 10.25 15.01 5.47
C ARG A 217 8.78 15.29 5.77
N ASN A 218 8.21 14.51 6.68
CA ASN A 218 6.80 14.57 6.99
C ASN A 218 6.57 15.14 8.40
N LEU A 219 5.54 15.96 8.53
CA LEU A 219 5.03 16.45 9.80
C LEU A 219 3.59 15.99 9.97
N HIS A 220 3.35 15.17 10.97
CA HIS A 220 2.01 14.75 11.35
C HIS A 220 1.46 15.63 12.48
N ARG A 221 0.16 15.93 12.42
CA ARG A 221 -0.60 16.57 13.49
C ARG A 221 -1.78 15.66 13.82
N GLU A 222 -1.90 15.28 15.09
CA GLU A 222 -2.97 14.39 15.57
C GLU A 222 -3.08 13.06 14.78
N GLY A 223 -1.94 12.54 14.31
CA GLY A 223 -1.88 11.30 13.53
C GLY A 223 -2.21 11.44 12.04
N ILE A 224 -2.45 12.67 11.56
CA ILE A 224 -2.73 12.96 10.14
C ILE A 224 -1.52 13.70 9.54
N LEU A 225 -1.11 13.31 8.34
CA LEU A 225 -0.05 13.99 7.59
C LEU A 225 -0.51 15.42 7.24
N ALA A 226 0.13 16.41 7.86
CA ALA A 226 -0.23 17.82 7.70
C ALA A 226 0.68 18.56 6.72
N VAL A 227 1.98 18.22 6.70
CA VAL A 227 2.97 18.88 5.83
C VAL A 227 3.97 17.85 5.33
N THR A 228 4.29 17.93 4.05
CA THR A 228 5.42 17.21 3.43
C THR A 228 6.38 18.23 2.83
N GLU A 229 7.63 18.20 3.27
CA GLU A 229 8.69 19.08 2.78
C GLU A 229 9.57 18.31 1.79
N VAL A 230 9.76 18.88 0.59
CA VAL A 230 10.58 18.28 -0.48
C VAL A 230 11.56 19.35 -1.00
N HIS A 231 12.77 19.35 -0.48
CA HIS A 231 13.84 20.22 -0.93
C HIS A 231 15.20 19.61 -0.57
N PRO A 232 16.30 20.03 -1.23
CA PRO A 232 17.63 19.59 -0.87
C PRO A 232 17.94 19.93 0.61
N GLY A 233 18.47 18.96 1.36
CA GLY A 233 18.84 19.15 2.76
C GLY A 233 17.69 19.02 3.77
N ASN A 234 16.47 18.72 3.37
CA ASN A 234 15.34 18.45 4.28
C ASN A 234 15.56 17.21 5.17
N VAL A 235 16.40 16.30 4.72
CA VAL A 235 16.90 15.14 5.48
C VAL A 235 18.42 15.09 5.32
N SER A 236 19.13 14.52 6.31
CA SER A 236 20.57 14.33 6.20
C SER A 236 20.95 13.34 5.11
N GLU A 237 22.16 13.46 4.56
CA GLU A 237 22.68 12.52 3.57
C GLU A 237 22.69 11.07 4.09
N ALA A 238 23.01 10.88 5.39
CA ALA A 238 22.98 9.57 6.02
C ALA A 238 21.57 8.96 6.01
N VAL A 239 20.52 9.73 6.30
CA VAL A 239 19.12 9.28 6.23
C VAL A 239 18.75 8.97 4.78
N SER A 240 19.08 9.83 3.83
CA SER A 240 18.83 9.61 2.41
C SER A 240 19.51 8.32 1.93
N TYR A 241 20.78 8.14 2.26
CA TYR A 241 21.54 6.94 1.87
C TYR A 241 20.94 5.66 2.44
N THR A 242 20.63 5.61 3.75
CA THR A 242 20.12 4.40 4.39
C THR A 242 18.72 3.99 3.92
N HIS A 243 17.92 4.92 3.42
CA HIS A 243 16.55 4.66 2.96
C HIS A 243 16.45 4.44 1.45
N LEU A 244 17.38 4.96 0.66
CA LEU A 244 17.41 4.78 -0.81
C LEU A 244 18.25 3.59 -1.26
N THR A 245 19.25 3.18 -0.46
CA THR A 245 20.15 2.06 -0.77
C THR A 245 19.76 0.77 -0.05
N LEU A 246 18.47 0.52 0.13
CA LEU A 246 18.03 -0.80 0.59
C LEU A 246 18.66 -1.86 -0.31
N PRO A 247 19.20 -2.97 0.25
CA PRO A 247 19.84 -4.00 -0.53
C PRO A 247 18.85 -4.49 -1.58
N THR A 248 19.15 -4.23 -2.84
CA THR A 248 18.44 -4.78 -3.99
C THR A 248 18.80 -6.25 -4.10
N THR A 249 18.32 -7.08 -3.18
CA THR A 249 18.39 -8.52 -3.35
C THR A 249 17.40 -8.85 -4.45
N PRO A 250 17.83 -9.37 -5.60
CA PRO A 250 16.88 -9.80 -6.62
C PRO A 250 16.05 -10.92 -6.01
N TYR A 251 14.75 -10.73 -5.98
CA TYR A 251 13.84 -11.81 -5.65
C TYR A 251 13.87 -12.82 -6.80
N VAL A 252 14.31 -14.02 -6.50
CA VAL A 252 14.17 -15.20 -7.35
C VAL A 252 12.73 -15.70 -7.22
#